data_ca927ce2e0948b69c606bf26e708fd11
#
_entry.id   ca927ce2e0948b69c606bf26e708fd11
#
_cell.length_a   1.000
_cell.length_b   1.000
_cell.length_c   1.000
_cell.angle_alpha   90.00
_cell.angle_beta   90.00
_cell.angle_gamma   90.00
#
_symmetry.space_group_name_H-M   'P 1'
#
loop_
_entity.id
_entity.type
_entity.pdbx_description
1 polymer ?
#
loop_
_entity_poly.entity_id
_entity_poly.type
_entity_poly.pdbx_seq_one_letter_code
_entity_poly.pdbx_strand_id
1 'polypeptide(L)'
;MYIYEREDWTDFRWEHDKTALLLDEVAREQGKLYGRLSGLGFDSQLQAVAENLTRDIIFSSEIEGIRLNPDEVRSSIARRLGLENVKQTAPSHYIDAVVAVMVDAMEHYDQPLTKKKLCGWQSAFFPTGFSEGSQIEVGRYRSHEEHIISGYLGRERIHYIAPSPSSVEHEMKQFIDWFNSDKAVSPILRSAIAHFWFVSIHPFEDGNGRLARILGDIFLARGDQSRYRFYNVSAEINRDKKHYYEILERTQHGDGDITEWLIWYLKRLLRAIQEANTIISTVLNKSFFWLRAAHIPMTERQTRTLNLFLDGYEAKITSKNWSDINKCSRDTANRDIQDLVNKGILCEDIPGAKRPSYSINYGKDDRFKLQVTDVNIIEQDGTFYLTATYQDRPIRERILKLDAERFSRGDLPMNHLVGKYLTYLMDNNPTMA
;
A
#
# COMPACT_ATOMS: atom_id res chain seq x y z
N MET A 1 -29.29 -14.56 -18.11
CA MET A 1 -29.19 -13.22 -18.70
C MET A 1 -27.93 -12.62 -18.12
N TYR A 2 -27.03 -12.15 -18.95
CA TYR A 2 -25.82 -11.46 -18.52
C TYR A 2 -26.08 -9.95 -18.45
N ILE A 3 -25.31 -9.24 -17.63
CA ILE A 3 -25.48 -7.80 -17.39
C ILE A 3 -25.44 -6.99 -18.69
N TYR A 4 -24.57 -7.35 -19.64
CA TYR A 4 -24.42 -6.66 -20.93
C TYR A 4 -25.56 -6.91 -21.94
N GLU A 5 -26.47 -7.85 -21.67
CA GLU A 5 -27.67 -8.07 -22.48
C GLU A 5 -28.77 -7.03 -22.20
N ARG A 6 -28.54 -6.13 -21.26
CA ARG A 6 -29.42 -5.01 -20.94
C ARG A 6 -29.09 -3.81 -21.82
N GLU A 7 -30.09 -3.08 -22.24
CA GLU A 7 -29.91 -1.83 -23.00
C GLU A 7 -29.15 -0.75 -22.24
N ASP A 8 -29.30 -0.74 -20.89
CA ASP A 8 -28.71 0.23 -19.97
C ASP A 8 -27.50 -0.34 -19.16
N TRP A 9 -26.86 -1.40 -19.64
CA TRP A 9 -25.88 -2.14 -18.83
C TRP A 9 -24.67 -1.32 -18.40
N THR A 10 -24.35 -0.22 -19.08
CA THR A 10 -23.27 0.68 -18.74
C THR A 10 -23.66 1.75 -17.71
N ASP A 11 -24.97 1.89 -17.42
CA ASP A 11 -25.50 2.77 -16.39
C ASP A 11 -25.60 2.02 -15.06
N PHE A 12 -24.44 1.71 -14.50
CA PHE A 12 -24.35 1.00 -13.24
C PHE A 12 -25.01 1.77 -12.11
N ARG A 13 -25.83 1.04 -11.34
CA ARG A 13 -26.53 1.57 -10.17
C ARG A 13 -25.95 0.97 -8.90
N TRP A 14 -26.02 1.71 -7.81
CA TRP A 14 -25.66 1.19 -6.48
C TRP A 14 -26.40 1.97 -5.40
N GLU A 15 -26.55 1.34 -4.24
CA GLU A 15 -27.12 1.96 -3.05
C GLU A 15 -26.06 2.86 -2.38
N HIS A 16 -26.19 4.18 -2.58
CA HIS A 16 -25.24 5.17 -2.08
C HIS A 16 -25.03 5.08 -0.56
N ASP A 17 -26.12 4.93 0.21
CA ASP A 17 -26.06 4.87 1.68
C ASP A 17 -25.22 3.69 2.17
N LYS A 18 -25.28 2.54 1.49
CA LYS A 18 -24.49 1.34 1.84
C LYS A 18 -23.00 1.49 1.54
N THR A 19 -22.65 2.32 0.58
CA THR A 19 -21.24 2.52 0.16
C THR A 19 -20.61 3.74 0.84
N ALA A 20 -21.40 4.76 1.22
CA ALA A 20 -20.89 6.04 1.73
C ALA A 20 -20.00 5.90 2.96
N LEU A 21 -20.46 5.20 4.01
CA LEU A 21 -19.68 5.04 5.24
C LEU A 21 -18.34 4.34 5.00
N LEU A 22 -18.34 3.33 4.13
CA LEU A 22 -17.14 2.59 3.79
C LEU A 22 -16.19 3.42 2.92
N LEU A 23 -16.73 4.23 2.03
CA LEU A 23 -15.95 5.18 1.21
C LEU A 23 -15.27 6.23 2.10
N ASP A 24 -15.99 6.80 3.08
CA ASP A 24 -15.44 7.74 4.04
C ASP A 24 -14.33 7.10 4.90
N GLU A 25 -14.51 5.85 5.29
CA GLU A 25 -13.49 5.12 6.04
C GLU A 25 -12.23 4.88 5.20
N VAL A 26 -12.38 4.49 3.94
CA VAL A 26 -11.27 4.33 2.99
C VAL A 26 -10.53 5.65 2.83
N ALA A 27 -11.24 6.75 2.56
CA ALA A 27 -10.64 8.06 2.39
C ALA A 27 -9.89 8.55 3.64
N ARG A 28 -10.45 8.30 4.83
CA ARG A 28 -9.81 8.63 6.11
C ARG A 28 -8.52 7.84 6.33
N GLU A 29 -8.54 6.52 6.09
CA GLU A 29 -7.35 5.69 6.25
C GLU A 29 -6.27 6.01 5.21
N GLN A 30 -6.67 6.37 3.98
CA GLN A 30 -5.80 6.85 2.93
C GLN A 30 -5.12 8.17 3.31
N GLY A 31 -5.88 9.12 3.85
CA GLY A 31 -5.32 10.39 4.36
C GLY A 31 -4.32 10.18 5.51
N LYS A 32 -4.58 9.22 6.43
CA LYS A 32 -3.62 8.86 7.48
C LYS A 32 -2.33 8.27 6.91
N LEU A 33 -2.44 7.41 5.89
CA LEU A 33 -1.29 6.79 5.24
C LEU A 33 -0.38 7.86 4.62
N TYR A 34 -0.93 8.75 3.81
CA TYR A 34 -0.14 9.81 3.17
C TYR A 34 0.42 10.83 4.18
N GLY A 35 -0.33 11.14 5.24
CA GLY A 35 0.17 11.97 6.33
C GLY A 35 1.37 11.35 7.07
N ARG A 36 1.42 10.03 7.20
CA ARG A 36 2.58 9.32 7.78
C ARG A 36 3.76 9.24 6.82
N LEU A 37 3.48 9.03 5.53
CA LEU A 37 4.50 8.95 4.50
C LEU A 37 5.28 10.27 4.34
N SER A 38 4.64 11.41 4.58
CA SER A 38 5.32 12.70 4.56
C SER A 38 6.42 12.84 5.63
N GLY A 39 6.40 12.01 6.67
CA GLY A 39 7.46 11.91 7.68
C GLY A 39 8.60 10.96 7.32
N LEU A 40 8.55 10.26 6.18
CA LEU A 40 9.63 9.41 5.70
C LEU A 40 10.53 10.19 4.73
N GLY A 41 11.86 10.02 4.86
CA GLY A 41 12.81 10.51 3.88
C GLY A 41 12.59 9.90 2.48
N PHE A 42 13.01 10.60 1.44
CA PHE A 42 12.79 10.23 0.04
C PHE A 42 13.24 8.79 -0.29
N ASP A 43 14.43 8.39 0.15
CA ASP A 43 14.97 7.05 -0.12
C ASP A 43 14.11 5.95 0.52
N SER A 44 13.62 6.16 1.74
CA SER A 44 12.73 5.22 2.41
C SER A 44 11.36 5.11 1.73
N GLN A 45 10.82 6.23 1.23
CA GLN A 45 9.60 6.23 0.41
C GLN A 45 9.81 5.44 -0.87
N LEU A 46 10.92 5.66 -1.58
CA LEU A 46 11.22 4.98 -2.83
C LEU A 46 11.43 3.47 -2.64
N GLN A 47 12.06 3.05 -1.54
CA GLN A 47 12.16 1.64 -1.17
C GLN A 47 10.78 1.02 -0.87
N ALA A 48 9.91 1.72 -0.15
CA ALA A 48 8.55 1.28 0.13
C ALA A 48 7.71 1.14 -1.15
N VAL A 49 7.87 2.07 -2.09
CA VAL A 49 7.25 1.99 -3.43
C VAL A 49 7.73 0.76 -4.19
N ALA A 50 9.05 0.52 -4.23
CA ALA A 50 9.62 -0.64 -4.92
C ALA A 50 9.10 -1.97 -4.34
N GLU A 51 9.02 -2.08 -3.01
CA GLU A 51 8.49 -3.27 -2.35
C GLU A 51 6.99 -3.45 -2.63
N ASN A 52 6.20 -2.36 -2.58
CA ASN A 52 4.78 -2.43 -2.90
C ASN A 52 4.52 -2.84 -4.36
N LEU A 53 5.24 -2.25 -5.32
CA LEU A 53 5.15 -2.63 -6.74
C LEU A 53 5.56 -4.08 -6.97
N THR A 54 6.63 -4.55 -6.29
CA THR A 54 7.07 -5.95 -6.36
C THR A 54 5.94 -6.89 -5.94
N ARG A 55 5.33 -6.63 -4.79
CA ARG A 55 4.20 -7.43 -4.27
C ARG A 55 2.99 -7.34 -5.19
N ASP A 56 2.67 -6.17 -5.72
CA ASP A 56 1.50 -5.97 -6.60
C ASP A 56 1.62 -6.80 -7.89
N ILE A 57 2.78 -6.75 -8.55
CA ILE A 57 3.05 -7.53 -9.75
C ILE A 57 2.97 -9.03 -9.47
N ILE A 58 3.56 -9.49 -8.37
CA ILE A 58 3.54 -10.90 -7.97
C ILE A 58 2.10 -11.36 -7.72
N PHE A 59 1.37 -10.69 -6.83
CA PHE A 59 0.01 -11.11 -6.48
C PHE A 59 -0.97 -10.97 -7.63
N SER A 60 -0.85 -9.91 -8.45
CA SER A 60 -1.65 -9.76 -9.66
C SER A 60 -1.43 -10.92 -10.64
N SER A 61 -0.20 -11.42 -10.74
CA SER A 61 0.12 -12.59 -11.58
C SER A 61 -0.35 -13.90 -10.94
N GLU A 62 -0.25 -14.05 -9.62
CA GLU A 62 -0.72 -15.24 -8.89
C GLU A 62 -2.25 -15.41 -8.96
N ILE A 63 -3.02 -14.32 -9.04
CA ILE A 63 -4.46 -14.38 -9.28
C ILE A 63 -4.76 -15.14 -10.57
N GLU A 64 -3.94 -14.96 -11.60
CA GLU A 64 -4.05 -15.67 -12.88
C GLU A 64 -3.29 -17.00 -12.91
N GLY A 65 -2.80 -17.49 -11.77
CA GLY A 65 -2.05 -18.75 -11.68
C GLY A 65 -0.58 -18.68 -12.10
N ILE A 66 -0.08 -17.49 -12.45
CA ILE A 66 1.31 -17.28 -12.92
C ILE A 66 2.21 -16.99 -11.72
N ARG A 67 3.27 -17.80 -11.55
CA ARG A 67 4.27 -17.59 -10.50
C ARG A 67 5.48 -16.86 -11.07
N LEU A 68 5.79 -15.71 -10.51
CA LEU A 68 6.97 -14.93 -10.86
C LEU A 68 8.07 -15.11 -9.82
N ASN A 69 9.32 -14.98 -10.25
CA ASN A 69 10.46 -14.94 -9.35
C ASN A 69 10.56 -13.56 -8.68
N PRO A 70 10.41 -13.45 -7.34
CA PRO A 70 10.41 -12.17 -6.63
C PRO A 70 11.72 -11.39 -6.80
N ASP A 71 12.88 -12.06 -6.88
CA ASP A 71 14.18 -11.40 -7.02
C ASP A 71 14.35 -10.76 -8.40
N GLU A 72 13.82 -11.41 -9.45
CA GLU A 72 13.81 -10.85 -10.80
C GLU A 72 12.87 -9.62 -10.90
N VAL A 73 11.67 -9.72 -10.32
CA VAL A 73 10.71 -8.60 -10.28
C VAL A 73 11.31 -7.41 -9.53
N ARG A 74 11.88 -7.65 -8.33
CA ARG A 74 12.53 -6.61 -7.52
C ARG A 74 13.69 -5.95 -8.27
N SER A 75 14.53 -6.73 -8.94
CA SER A 75 15.67 -6.22 -9.71
C SER A 75 15.22 -5.36 -10.90
N SER A 76 14.17 -5.77 -11.62
CA SER A 76 13.63 -5.00 -12.73
C SER A 76 13.05 -3.65 -12.26
N ILE A 77 12.30 -3.65 -11.15
CA ILE A 77 11.76 -2.43 -10.55
C ILE A 77 12.88 -1.51 -10.05
N ALA A 78 13.84 -2.04 -9.29
CA ALA A 78 14.94 -1.26 -8.74
C ALA A 78 15.73 -0.52 -9.83
N ARG A 79 16.02 -1.19 -10.94
CA ARG A 79 16.69 -0.59 -12.10
C ARG A 79 15.89 0.58 -12.71
N ARG A 80 14.55 0.45 -12.80
CA ARG A 80 13.68 1.50 -13.37
C ARG A 80 13.50 2.69 -12.42
N LEU A 81 13.54 2.44 -11.11
CA LEU A 81 13.43 3.48 -10.09
C LEU A 81 14.80 4.09 -9.71
N GLY A 82 15.92 3.61 -10.30
CA GLY A 82 17.26 4.11 -9.99
C GLY A 82 17.75 3.74 -8.58
N LEU A 83 17.25 2.65 -7.99
CA LEU A 83 17.69 2.19 -6.68
C LEU A 83 19.06 1.52 -6.77
N GLU A 84 20.03 2.09 -6.06
CA GLU A 84 21.33 1.50 -5.84
C GLU A 84 21.26 0.45 -4.70
N ASN A 85 22.22 -0.46 -4.64
CA ASN A 85 22.35 -1.48 -3.57
C ASN A 85 21.28 -2.60 -3.53
N VAL A 86 20.54 -2.84 -4.60
CA VAL A 86 19.69 -4.02 -4.73
C VAL A 86 20.47 -5.11 -5.45
N LYS A 87 20.45 -6.35 -4.90
CA LYS A 87 21.04 -7.52 -5.56
C LYS A 87 20.49 -7.63 -6.97
N GLN A 88 21.34 -7.48 -7.97
CA GLN A 88 20.93 -7.53 -9.36
C GLN A 88 20.82 -8.99 -9.83
N THR A 89 19.58 -9.40 -10.07
CA THR A 89 19.25 -10.64 -10.77
C THR A 89 18.77 -10.25 -12.17
N ALA A 90 19.30 -10.82 -13.22
CA ALA A 90 18.85 -10.54 -14.58
C ALA A 90 17.39 -11.03 -14.74
N PRO A 91 16.41 -10.15 -14.98
CA PRO A 91 15.03 -10.58 -15.16
C PRO A 91 14.87 -11.25 -16.53
N SER A 92 13.94 -12.19 -16.60
CA SER A 92 13.47 -12.71 -17.89
C SER A 92 12.79 -11.60 -18.69
N HIS A 93 12.78 -11.73 -20.02
CA HIS A 93 12.11 -10.75 -20.90
C HIS A 93 10.63 -10.57 -20.54
N TYR A 94 9.97 -11.65 -20.13
CA TYR A 94 8.58 -11.64 -19.67
C TYR A 94 8.41 -10.77 -18.41
N ILE A 95 9.20 -11.03 -17.38
CA ILE A 95 9.13 -10.25 -16.12
C ILE A 95 9.43 -8.76 -16.38
N ASP A 96 10.45 -8.48 -17.19
CA ASP A 96 10.80 -7.09 -17.51
C ASP A 96 9.69 -6.38 -18.27
N ALA A 97 8.97 -7.08 -19.16
CA ALA A 97 7.81 -6.54 -19.87
C ALA A 97 6.62 -6.28 -18.93
N VAL A 98 6.30 -7.21 -18.03
CA VAL A 98 5.22 -7.04 -17.03
C VAL A 98 5.51 -5.84 -16.12
N VAL A 99 6.75 -5.72 -15.63
CA VAL A 99 7.19 -4.57 -14.82
C VAL A 99 7.08 -3.26 -15.62
N ALA A 100 7.48 -3.28 -16.91
CA ALA A 100 7.39 -2.10 -17.78
C ALA A 100 5.96 -1.59 -17.91
N VAL A 101 4.97 -2.48 -18.08
CA VAL A 101 3.55 -2.11 -18.19
C VAL A 101 3.07 -1.44 -16.89
N MET A 102 3.39 -2.02 -15.74
CA MET A 102 2.97 -1.45 -14.46
C MET A 102 3.59 -0.07 -14.20
N VAL A 103 4.89 0.07 -14.48
CA VAL A 103 5.60 1.35 -14.33
C VAL A 103 5.04 2.39 -15.30
N ASP A 104 4.83 2.05 -16.58
CA ASP A 104 4.23 2.95 -17.57
C ASP A 104 2.83 3.42 -17.16
N ALA A 105 2.01 2.51 -16.65
CA ALA A 105 0.66 2.84 -16.18
C ALA A 105 0.69 3.84 -15.01
N MET A 106 1.64 3.67 -14.08
CA MET A 106 1.77 4.55 -12.91
C MET A 106 2.44 5.88 -13.26
N GLU A 107 3.44 5.89 -14.12
CA GLU A 107 4.09 7.13 -14.56
C GLU A 107 3.17 8.04 -15.38
N HIS A 108 2.20 7.44 -16.08
CA HIS A 108 1.27 8.15 -16.95
C HIS A 108 -0.19 8.03 -16.48
N TYR A 109 -0.41 7.93 -15.15
CA TYR A 109 -1.73 7.76 -14.56
C TYR A 109 -2.72 8.90 -14.87
N ASP A 110 -2.21 10.10 -15.07
CA ASP A 110 -2.94 11.34 -15.39
C ASP A 110 -3.26 11.50 -16.89
N GLN A 111 -2.62 10.70 -17.74
CA GLN A 111 -2.83 10.77 -19.19
C GLN A 111 -4.09 10.02 -19.64
N PRO A 112 -4.69 10.42 -20.78
CA PRO A 112 -5.81 9.72 -21.34
C PRO A 112 -5.47 8.27 -21.71
N LEU A 113 -6.39 7.35 -21.41
CA LEU A 113 -6.35 5.97 -21.87
C LEU A 113 -6.70 5.90 -23.35
N THR A 114 -5.99 5.09 -24.11
CA THR A 114 -6.27 4.88 -25.53
C THR A 114 -6.28 3.40 -25.88
N LYS A 115 -7.01 3.01 -26.93
CA LYS A 115 -6.97 1.65 -27.49
C LYS A 115 -5.54 1.20 -27.76
N LYS A 116 -4.71 2.08 -28.37
CA LYS A 116 -3.30 1.79 -28.68
C LYS A 116 -2.51 1.42 -27.42
N LYS A 117 -2.74 2.14 -26.32
CA LYS A 117 -2.06 1.91 -25.03
C LYS A 117 -2.47 0.56 -24.44
N LEU A 118 -3.77 0.26 -24.39
CA LEU A 118 -4.30 -1.03 -23.93
C LEU A 118 -3.76 -2.22 -24.73
N CYS A 119 -3.80 -2.11 -26.05
CA CYS A 119 -3.27 -3.13 -26.95
C CYS A 119 -1.76 -3.32 -26.78
N GLY A 120 -1.01 -2.22 -26.56
CA GLY A 120 0.42 -2.27 -26.27
C GLY A 120 0.73 -2.97 -24.96
N TRP A 121 -0.01 -2.68 -23.90
CA TRP A 121 0.14 -3.36 -22.61
C TRP A 121 -0.20 -4.85 -22.68
N GLN A 122 -1.29 -5.21 -23.37
CA GLN A 122 -1.64 -6.62 -23.58
C GLN A 122 -0.54 -7.35 -24.36
N SER A 123 -0.02 -6.73 -25.42
CA SER A 123 1.07 -7.30 -26.20
C SER A 123 2.34 -7.53 -25.36
N ALA A 124 2.65 -6.65 -24.43
CA ALA A 124 3.79 -6.79 -23.55
C ALA A 124 3.66 -7.98 -22.58
N PHE A 125 2.43 -8.37 -22.21
CA PHE A 125 2.21 -9.57 -21.40
C PHE A 125 2.43 -10.88 -22.17
N PHE A 126 2.37 -10.86 -23.50
CA PHE A 126 2.48 -12.04 -24.35
C PHE A 126 3.50 -11.83 -25.47
N PRO A 127 4.78 -11.63 -25.14
CA PRO A 127 5.81 -11.29 -26.13
C PRO A 127 6.06 -12.41 -27.15
N THR A 128 5.69 -13.66 -26.82
CA THR A 128 5.80 -14.80 -27.73
C THR A 128 4.54 -15.05 -28.55
N GLY A 129 3.43 -14.38 -28.25
CA GLY A 129 2.13 -14.66 -28.85
C GLY A 129 1.44 -15.92 -28.31
N PHE A 130 1.90 -16.46 -27.18
CA PHE A 130 1.36 -17.67 -26.56
C PHE A 130 0.92 -17.42 -25.13
N SER A 131 -0.17 -18.07 -24.72
CA SER A 131 -0.64 -18.19 -23.35
C SER A 131 -0.97 -19.65 -23.07
N GLU A 132 -0.52 -20.20 -21.92
CA GLU A 132 -0.77 -21.59 -21.50
C GLU A 132 -0.48 -22.65 -22.58
N GLY A 133 0.46 -22.39 -23.47
CA GLY A 133 0.85 -23.28 -24.57
C GLY A 133 0.00 -23.13 -25.86
N SER A 134 -1.02 -22.28 -25.85
CA SER A 134 -1.85 -21.99 -27.01
C SER A 134 -1.48 -20.64 -27.63
N GLN A 135 -1.53 -20.53 -28.94
CA GLN A 135 -1.36 -19.26 -29.66
C GLN A 135 -2.59 -18.38 -29.42
N ILE A 136 -2.39 -17.11 -29.09
CA ILE A 136 -3.44 -16.14 -28.81
C ILE A 136 -3.34 -14.91 -29.70
N GLU A 137 -4.44 -14.16 -29.83
CA GLU A 137 -4.45 -12.85 -30.46
C GLU A 137 -3.81 -11.80 -29.55
N VAL A 138 -2.74 -11.18 -30.04
CA VAL A 138 -1.92 -10.24 -29.25
C VAL A 138 -1.99 -8.83 -29.86
N GLY A 139 -2.10 -7.83 -28.98
CA GLY A 139 -2.08 -6.42 -29.40
C GLY A 139 -3.33 -5.93 -30.13
N ARG A 140 -4.41 -6.69 -30.04
CA ARG A 140 -5.72 -6.35 -30.64
C ARG A 140 -6.85 -6.97 -29.82
N TYR A 141 -8.05 -6.47 -29.98
CA TYR A 141 -9.23 -7.09 -29.38
C TYR A 141 -9.51 -8.45 -30.03
N ARG A 142 -10.07 -9.37 -29.24
CA ARG A 142 -10.42 -10.74 -29.70
C ARG A 142 -11.40 -10.71 -30.85
N SER A 143 -11.26 -11.68 -31.72
CA SER A 143 -12.14 -11.87 -32.91
C SER A 143 -13.11 -13.06 -32.80
N HIS A 144 -13.06 -13.79 -31.66
CA HIS A 144 -13.90 -14.97 -31.40
C HIS A 144 -14.62 -14.83 -30.03
N GLU A 145 -15.60 -15.70 -29.82
CA GLU A 145 -16.33 -15.77 -28.55
C GLU A 145 -15.40 -16.17 -27.42
N GLU A 146 -15.62 -15.58 -26.24
CA GLU A 146 -14.83 -15.83 -25.05
C GLU A 146 -15.72 -16.31 -23.91
N HIS A 147 -15.37 -17.48 -23.37
CA HIS A 147 -16.08 -18.13 -22.28
C HIS A 147 -15.16 -18.25 -21.08
N ILE A 148 -15.55 -17.66 -19.98
CA ILE A 148 -14.84 -17.80 -18.71
C ILE A 148 -15.31 -19.09 -18.06
N ILE A 149 -14.43 -20.09 -18.07
CA ILE A 149 -14.72 -21.45 -17.64
C ILE A 149 -13.85 -21.90 -16.46
N SER A 150 -14.32 -22.87 -15.71
CA SER A 150 -13.52 -23.64 -14.76
C SER A 150 -13.84 -25.12 -14.84
N GLY A 151 -12.97 -25.97 -14.32
CA GLY A 151 -13.15 -27.42 -14.32
C GLY A 151 -12.16 -28.12 -15.23
N TYR A 152 -12.32 -29.45 -15.34
CA TYR A 152 -11.48 -30.28 -16.21
C TYR A 152 -12.14 -30.45 -17.57
N LEU A 153 -11.34 -30.73 -18.59
CA LEU A 153 -11.80 -31.01 -19.97
C LEU A 153 -12.94 -32.03 -19.95
N GLY A 154 -14.08 -31.64 -20.54
CA GLY A 154 -15.31 -32.43 -20.58
C GLY A 154 -16.21 -32.35 -19.33
N ARG A 155 -15.85 -31.50 -18.37
CA ARG A 155 -16.65 -31.15 -17.18
C ARG A 155 -16.50 -29.67 -16.83
N GLU A 156 -16.42 -28.85 -17.86
CA GLU A 156 -16.27 -27.41 -17.70
C GLU A 156 -17.59 -26.81 -17.19
N ARG A 157 -17.46 -25.86 -16.28
CA ARG A 157 -18.54 -24.96 -15.87
C ARG A 157 -18.28 -23.60 -16.50
N ILE A 158 -19.23 -23.11 -17.28
CA ILE A 158 -19.21 -21.75 -17.80
C ILE A 158 -19.70 -20.83 -16.70
N HIS A 159 -18.87 -19.89 -16.30
CA HIS A 159 -19.17 -18.86 -15.31
C HIS A 159 -19.73 -17.61 -15.98
N TYR A 160 -19.17 -17.25 -17.13
CA TYR A 160 -19.56 -16.04 -17.85
C TYR A 160 -19.24 -16.21 -19.33
N ILE A 161 -20.11 -15.70 -20.18
CA ILE A 161 -19.87 -15.55 -21.61
C ILE A 161 -19.73 -14.06 -21.88
N ALA A 162 -18.59 -13.64 -22.42
CA ALA A 162 -18.32 -12.24 -22.72
C ALA A 162 -19.19 -11.75 -23.92
N PRO A 163 -19.40 -10.43 -24.05
CA PRO A 163 -20.11 -9.84 -25.22
C PRO A 163 -19.57 -10.35 -26.54
N SER A 164 -20.41 -10.36 -27.58
CA SER A 164 -19.99 -10.87 -28.90
C SER A 164 -18.75 -10.12 -29.41
N PRO A 165 -17.86 -10.78 -30.18
CA PRO A 165 -16.67 -10.12 -30.75
C PRO A 165 -17.01 -8.88 -31.58
N SER A 166 -18.15 -8.88 -32.25
CA SER A 166 -18.61 -7.76 -33.09
C SER A 166 -18.97 -6.51 -32.26
N SER A 167 -19.32 -6.66 -30.99
CA SER A 167 -19.65 -5.52 -30.10
C SER A 167 -18.44 -4.99 -29.33
N VAL A 168 -17.34 -5.75 -29.21
CA VAL A 168 -16.18 -5.38 -28.36
C VAL A 168 -15.61 -3.99 -28.71
N GLU A 169 -15.51 -3.65 -29.97
CA GLU A 169 -15.00 -2.35 -30.41
C GLU A 169 -15.89 -1.20 -29.91
N HIS A 170 -17.20 -1.38 -29.95
CA HIS A 170 -18.18 -0.41 -29.48
C HIS A 170 -18.12 -0.27 -27.95
N GLU A 171 -18.14 -1.40 -27.25
CA GLU A 171 -18.07 -1.45 -25.77
C GLU A 171 -16.79 -0.81 -25.24
N MET A 172 -15.67 -1.12 -25.86
CA MET A 172 -14.39 -0.53 -25.48
C MET A 172 -14.29 0.95 -25.78
N LYS A 173 -14.96 1.43 -26.84
CA LYS A 173 -15.05 2.86 -27.11
C LYS A 173 -15.82 3.57 -25.98
N GLN A 174 -16.97 3.06 -25.57
CA GLN A 174 -17.76 3.61 -24.46
C GLN A 174 -16.96 3.59 -23.16
N PHE A 175 -16.27 2.48 -22.86
CA PHE A 175 -15.42 2.35 -21.69
C PHE A 175 -14.28 3.39 -21.68
N ILE A 176 -13.55 3.57 -22.79
CA ILE A 176 -12.46 4.52 -22.91
C ILE A 176 -12.97 5.96 -22.79
N ASP A 177 -14.09 6.30 -23.42
CA ASP A 177 -14.71 7.61 -23.34
C ASP A 177 -15.12 7.92 -21.88
N TRP A 178 -15.71 6.96 -21.15
CA TRP A 178 -16.02 7.09 -19.73
C TRP A 178 -14.76 7.18 -18.87
N PHE A 179 -13.74 6.37 -19.15
CA PHE A 179 -12.49 6.34 -18.39
C PHE A 179 -11.76 7.69 -18.43
N ASN A 180 -11.86 8.39 -19.56
CA ASN A 180 -11.25 9.69 -19.79
C ASN A 180 -12.15 10.87 -19.42
N SER A 181 -13.42 10.63 -19.05
CA SER A 181 -14.34 11.70 -18.70
C SER A 181 -14.12 12.22 -17.28
N ASP A 182 -14.39 13.51 -17.06
CA ASP A 182 -14.50 14.13 -15.72
C ASP A 182 -15.91 13.93 -15.17
N LYS A 183 -16.19 12.76 -14.61
CA LYS A 183 -17.46 12.53 -13.92
C LYS A 183 -17.32 12.84 -12.43
N ALA A 184 -18.40 13.36 -11.82
CA ALA A 184 -18.48 13.67 -10.39
C ALA A 184 -18.60 12.41 -9.50
N VAL A 185 -17.83 11.36 -9.80
CA VAL A 185 -17.77 10.11 -9.04
C VAL A 185 -16.37 9.98 -8.46
N SER A 186 -16.30 9.66 -7.17
CA SER A 186 -15.02 9.49 -6.47
C SER A 186 -14.06 8.57 -7.25
N PRO A 187 -12.77 8.94 -7.37
CA PRO A 187 -11.75 8.07 -7.99
C PRO A 187 -11.71 6.66 -7.38
N ILE A 188 -11.99 6.53 -6.08
CA ILE A 188 -12.06 5.24 -5.39
C ILE A 188 -13.19 4.37 -5.96
N LEU A 189 -14.38 4.92 -6.18
CA LEU A 189 -15.48 4.19 -6.80
C LEU A 189 -15.21 3.92 -8.27
N ARG A 190 -14.61 4.89 -8.99
CA ARG A 190 -14.22 4.70 -10.40
C ARG A 190 -13.20 3.58 -10.57
N SER A 191 -12.30 3.38 -9.60
CA SER A 191 -11.37 2.25 -9.58
C SER A 191 -12.12 0.91 -9.59
N ALA A 192 -13.10 0.75 -8.73
CA ALA A 192 -13.92 -0.46 -8.66
C ALA A 192 -14.78 -0.66 -9.92
N ILE A 193 -15.39 0.41 -10.41
CA ILE A 193 -16.21 0.38 -11.62
C ILE A 193 -15.37 0.03 -12.86
N ALA A 194 -14.20 0.66 -13.03
CA ALA A 194 -13.31 0.40 -14.14
C ALA A 194 -12.85 -1.07 -14.18
N HIS A 195 -12.51 -1.61 -13.01
CA HIS A 195 -12.14 -3.01 -12.88
C HIS A 195 -13.28 -3.94 -13.33
N PHE A 196 -14.48 -3.76 -12.75
CA PHE A 196 -15.65 -4.59 -13.06
C PHE A 196 -16.06 -4.48 -14.53
N TRP A 197 -16.18 -3.26 -15.03
CA TRP A 197 -16.61 -3.02 -16.40
C TRP A 197 -15.66 -3.63 -17.43
N PHE A 198 -14.35 -3.39 -17.28
CA PHE A 198 -13.36 -3.93 -18.19
C PHE A 198 -13.33 -5.47 -18.19
N VAL A 199 -13.39 -6.09 -17.00
CA VAL A 199 -13.47 -7.56 -16.91
C VAL A 199 -14.75 -8.10 -17.53
N SER A 200 -15.86 -7.36 -17.47
CA SER A 200 -17.14 -7.77 -18.07
C SER A 200 -17.17 -7.63 -19.57
N ILE A 201 -16.50 -6.63 -20.17
CA ILE A 201 -16.31 -6.58 -21.63
C ILE A 201 -15.39 -7.73 -22.09
N HIS A 202 -14.35 -8.02 -21.32
CA HIS A 202 -13.35 -9.05 -21.63
C HIS A 202 -12.77 -8.90 -23.05
N PRO A 203 -12.14 -7.76 -23.36
CA PRO A 203 -11.83 -7.39 -24.74
C PRO A 203 -10.71 -8.20 -25.38
N PHE A 204 -9.88 -8.88 -24.63
CA PHE A 204 -8.74 -9.65 -25.10
C PHE A 204 -8.95 -11.15 -24.87
N GLU A 205 -8.21 -11.98 -25.57
CA GLU A 205 -8.22 -13.43 -25.39
C GLU A 205 -7.58 -13.83 -24.05
N ASP A 206 -6.54 -13.07 -23.61
CA ASP A 206 -5.94 -13.22 -22.28
C ASP A 206 -5.35 -11.89 -21.78
N GLY A 207 -5.14 -11.81 -20.46
CA GLY A 207 -4.59 -10.62 -19.79
C GLY A 207 -5.62 -9.64 -19.26
N ASN A 208 -6.92 -9.92 -19.43
CA ASN A 208 -8.00 -9.02 -19.02
C ASN A 208 -7.99 -8.74 -17.51
N GLY A 209 -7.79 -9.75 -16.67
CA GLY A 209 -7.73 -9.58 -15.23
C GLY A 209 -6.58 -8.68 -14.78
N ARG A 210 -5.37 -8.86 -15.31
CA ARG A 210 -4.20 -8.01 -15.03
C ARG A 210 -4.44 -6.56 -15.46
N LEU A 211 -4.98 -6.36 -16.68
CA LEU A 211 -5.30 -5.02 -17.16
C LEU A 211 -6.41 -4.36 -16.34
N ALA A 212 -7.45 -5.09 -15.95
CA ALA A 212 -8.52 -4.56 -15.10
C ALA A 212 -7.98 -4.03 -13.75
N ARG A 213 -7.04 -4.76 -13.13
CA ARG A 213 -6.38 -4.30 -11.90
C ARG A 213 -5.56 -3.04 -12.15
N ILE A 214 -4.76 -2.99 -13.21
CA ILE A 214 -3.99 -1.79 -13.59
C ILE A 214 -4.91 -0.60 -13.83
N LEU A 215 -6.03 -0.78 -14.51
CA LEU A 215 -7.00 0.29 -14.78
C LEU A 215 -7.64 0.82 -13.49
N GLY A 216 -7.94 -0.08 -12.55
CA GLY A 216 -8.35 0.30 -11.20
C GLY A 216 -7.28 1.11 -10.47
N ASP A 217 -6.03 0.68 -10.57
CA ASP A 217 -4.87 1.32 -9.96
C ASP A 217 -4.62 2.74 -10.49
N ILE A 218 -4.84 2.97 -11.78
CA ILE A 218 -4.76 4.31 -12.37
C ILE A 218 -5.76 5.27 -11.72
N PHE A 219 -7.00 4.84 -11.46
CA PHE A 219 -7.96 5.69 -10.75
C PHE A 219 -7.57 5.96 -9.31
N LEU A 220 -7.00 4.98 -8.61
CA LEU A 220 -6.47 5.20 -7.26
C LEU A 220 -5.30 6.19 -7.30
N ALA A 221 -4.38 6.07 -8.27
CA ALA A 221 -3.29 7.03 -8.45
C ALA A 221 -3.79 8.45 -8.78
N ARG A 222 -4.86 8.57 -9.57
CA ARG A 222 -5.54 9.87 -9.83
C ARG A 222 -6.13 10.46 -8.55
N GLY A 223 -6.75 9.62 -7.70
CA GLY A 223 -7.29 10.04 -6.40
C GLY A 223 -6.21 10.47 -5.42
N ASP A 224 -5.09 9.75 -5.39
CA ASP A 224 -3.92 10.02 -4.56
C ASP A 224 -3.08 11.22 -5.10
N GLN A 225 -3.31 11.62 -6.34
CA GLN A 225 -2.47 12.59 -7.09
C GLN A 225 -0.99 12.19 -7.05
N SER A 226 -0.73 10.91 -7.12
CA SER A 226 0.61 10.34 -6.99
C SER A 226 0.80 9.12 -7.87
N ARG A 227 1.92 9.07 -8.58
CA ARG A 227 2.38 7.87 -9.27
C ARG A 227 2.86 6.77 -8.30
N TYR A 228 3.10 7.13 -7.05
CA TYR A 228 3.59 6.22 -6.02
C TYR A 228 2.43 5.75 -5.14
N ARG A 229 2.18 4.46 -5.17
CA ARG A 229 1.23 3.82 -4.27
C ARG A 229 1.95 3.00 -3.21
N PHE A 230 1.39 3.00 -2.01
CA PHE A 230 1.96 2.37 -0.83
C PHE A 230 1.07 1.26 -0.25
N TYR A 231 -0.03 0.94 -0.93
CA TYR A 231 -0.98 -0.11 -0.55
C TYR A 231 -1.29 -1.01 -1.74
N ASN A 232 -1.66 -2.27 -1.49
CA ASN A 232 -1.72 -3.33 -2.49
C ASN A 232 -3.09 -4.00 -2.52
N VAL A 233 -3.92 -3.60 -3.48
CA VAL A 233 -5.26 -4.17 -3.66
C VAL A 233 -5.18 -5.59 -4.22
N SER A 234 -4.23 -5.88 -5.12
CA SER A 234 -4.05 -7.21 -5.71
C SER A 234 -3.71 -8.26 -4.64
N ALA A 235 -2.95 -7.89 -3.59
CA ALA A 235 -2.68 -8.79 -2.46
C ALA A 235 -3.97 -9.18 -1.73
N GLU A 236 -4.87 -8.23 -1.50
CA GLU A 236 -6.15 -8.49 -0.83
C GLU A 236 -7.12 -9.28 -1.72
N ILE A 237 -7.12 -9.02 -3.02
CA ILE A 237 -7.87 -9.84 -3.99
C ILE A 237 -7.35 -11.27 -3.98
N ASN A 238 -6.02 -11.47 -4.01
CA ASN A 238 -5.43 -12.80 -4.01
C ASN A 238 -5.74 -13.59 -2.72
N ARG A 239 -5.77 -12.94 -1.56
CA ARG A 239 -6.18 -13.56 -0.29
C ARG A 239 -7.63 -14.05 -0.29
N ASP A 240 -8.50 -13.39 -1.05
CA ASP A 240 -9.93 -13.66 -1.14
C ASP A 240 -10.34 -14.09 -2.55
N LYS A 241 -9.41 -14.73 -3.29
CA LYS A 241 -9.52 -15.07 -4.71
C LYS A 241 -10.82 -15.81 -5.04
N LYS A 242 -11.23 -16.76 -4.20
CA LYS A 242 -12.48 -17.50 -4.42
C LYS A 242 -13.70 -16.58 -4.42
N HIS A 243 -13.82 -15.73 -3.41
CA HIS A 243 -14.93 -14.80 -3.30
C HIS A 243 -14.88 -13.70 -4.38
N TYR A 244 -13.67 -13.31 -4.83
CA TYR A 244 -13.50 -12.41 -5.96
C TYR A 244 -14.20 -12.93 -7.22
N TYR A 245 -13.97 -14.19 -7.60
CA TYR A 245 -14.62 -14.76 -8.75
C TYR A 245 -16.13 -14.97 -8.54
N GLU A 246 -16.55 -15.38 -7.34
CA GLU A 246 -17.97 -15.54 -7.00
C GLU A 246 -18.75 -14.21 -7.09
N ILE A 247 -18.17 -13.11 -6.59
CA ILE A 247 -18.84 -11.81 -6.64
C ILE A 247 -18.86 -11.23 -8.06
N LEU A 248 -17.80 -11.45 -8.85
CA LEU A 248 -17.79 -11.10 -10.27
C LEU A 248 -18.90 -11.84 -11.03
N GLU A 249 -18.91 -13.18 -10.93
CA GLU A 249 -19.92 -14.02 -11.60
C GLU A 249 -21.34 -13.56 -11.24
N ARG A 250 -21.60 -13.36 -9.94
CA ARG A 250 -22.93 -12.94 -9.46
C ARG A 250 -23.33 -11.56 -9.99
N THR A 251 -22.41 -10.59 -9.97
CA THR A 251 -22.69 -9.23 -10.46
C THR A 251 -22.84 -9.20 -11.97
N GLN A 252 -22.09 -10.01 -12.71
CA GLN A 252 -22.18 -10.16 -14.16
C GLN A 252 -23.50 -10.83 -14.63
N HIS A 253 -24.20 -11.54 -13.73
CA HIS A 253 -25.55 -12.07 -13.95
C HIS A 253 -26.64 -11.18 -13.34
N GLY A 254 -26.29 -10.00 -12.85
CA GLY A 254 -27.19 -9.07 -12.18
C GLY A 254 -28.01 -8.19 -13.12
N ASP A 255 -28.72 -7.27 -12.51
CA ASP A 255 -29.66 -6.34 -13.16
C ASP A 255 -29.08 -4.93 -13.36
N GLY A 256 -27.75 -4.75 -13.24
CA GLY A 256 -27.07 -3.46 -13.30
C GLY A 256 -26.82 -2.83 -11.93
N ASP A 257 -27.31 -3.44 -10.83
CA ASP A 257 -26.91 -3.07 -9.49
C ASP A 257 -25.56 -3.70 -9.12
N ILE A 258 -24.56 -2.85 -8.90
CA ILE A 258 -23.19 -3.27 -8.53
C ILE A 258 -22.86 -3.01 -7.07
N THR A 259 -23.85 -2.81 -6.20
CA THR A 259 -23.65 -2.47 -4.78
C THR A 259 -22.78 -3.49 -4.07
N GLU A 260 -23.06 -4.78 -4.24
CA GLU A 260 -22.27 -5.83 -3.58
C GLU A 260 -20.82 -5.88 -4.04
N TRP A 261 -20.59 -5.69 -5.34
CA TRP A 261 -19.25 -5.56 -5.90
C TRP A 261 -18.50 -4.37 -5.28
N LEU A 262 -19.11 -3.19 -5.24
CA LEU A 262 -18.50 -2.00 -4.67
C LEU A 262 -18.16 -2.19 -3.18
N ILE A 263 -19.08 -2.76 -2.39
CA ILE A 263 -18.85 -3.05 -0.97
C ILE A 263 -17.68 -4.03 -0.80
N TRP A 264 -17.64 -5.08 -1.60
CA TRP A 264 -16.54 -6.05 -1.56
C TRP A 264 -15.21 -5.39 -1.90
N TYR A 265 -15.15 -4.64 -3.00
CA TYR A 265 -13.94 -3.96 -3.46
C TYR A 265 -13.43 -2.94 -2.43
N LEU A 266 -14.33 -2.09 -1.90
CA LEU A 266 -13.99 -1.11 -0.88
C LEU A 266 -13.44 -1.76 0.41
N LYS A 267 -13.99 -2.90 0.82
CA LYS A 267 -13.45 -3.66 1.96
C LYS A 267 -12.05 -4.20 1.68
N ARG A 268 -11.75 -4.66 0.45
CA ARG A 268 -10.39 -5.10 0.08
C ARG A 268 -9.44 -3.90 0.06
N LEU A 269 -9.84 -2.79 -0.54
CA LEU A 269 -9.06 -1.55 -0.56
C LEU A 269 -8.78 -1.03 0.85
N LEU A 270 -9.79 -1.00 1.72
CA LEU A 270 -9.63 -0.57 3.12
C LEU A 270 -8.58 -1.44 3.84
N ARG A 271 -8.65 -2.76 3.69
CA ARG A 271 -7.67 -3.67 4.30
C ARG A 271 -6.26 -3.45 3.75
N ALA A 272 -6.12 -3.25 2.44
CA ALA A 272 -4.84 -2.94 1.83
C ALA A 272 -4.21 -1.67 2.42
N ILE A 273 -5.00 -0.62 2.61
CA ILE A 273 -4.55 0.65 3.20
C ILE A 273 -4.22 0.48 4.69
N GLN A 274 -5.02 -0.27 5.44
CA GLN A 274 -4.77 -0.55 6.87
C GLN A 274 -3.49 -1.37 7.06
N GLU A 275 -3.23 -2.36 6.21
CA GLU A 275 -1.97 -3.13 6.21
C GLU A 275 -0.79 -2.21 5.93
N ALA A 276 -0.88 -1.37 4.90
CA ALA A 276 0.15 -0.38 4.57
C ALA A 276 0.40 0.59 5.75
N ASN A 277 -0.66 1.08 6.37
CA ASN A 277 -0.58 1.92 7.57
C ASN A 277 0.18 1.25 8.71
N THR A 278 -0.02 -0.04 8.91
CA THR A 278 0.67 -0.84 9.93
C THR A 278 2.16 -0.97 9.59
N ILE A 279 2.49 -1.31 8.34
CA ILE A 279 3.88 -1.45 7.87
C ILE A 279 4.62 -0.12 8.01
N ILE A 280 4.05 0.98 7.52
CA ILE A 280 4.67 2.31 7.60
C ILE A 280 4.85 2.74 9.05
N SER A 281 3.87 2.48 9.91
CA SER A 281 4.00 2.79 11.35
C SER A 281 5.16 2.01 12.00
N THR A 282 5.35 0.75 11.62
CA THR A 282 6.46 -0.07 12.11
C THR A 282 7.81 0.49 11.64
N VAL A 283 7.93 0.87 10.37
CA VAL A 283 9.14 1.50 9.81
C VAL A 283 9.45 2.82 10.50
N LEU A 284 8.45 3.68 10.66
CA LEU A 284 8.61 4.96 11.37
C LEU A 284 9.02 4.75 12.83
N ASN A 285 8.34 3.87 13.56
CA ASN A 285 8.68 3.56 14.94
C ASN A 285 10.11 3.05 15.09
N LYS A 286 10.55 2.19 14.17
CA LYS A 286 11.94 1.69 14.14
C LYS A 286 12.93 2.82 13.84
N SER A 287 12.63 3.67 12.88
CA SER A 287 13.46 4.83 12.53
C SER A 287 13.59 5.79 13.72
N PHE A 288 12.47 6.17 14.34
CA PHE A 288 12.46 7.03 15.54
C PHE A 288 13.18 6.39 16.72
N PHE A 289 13.01 5.08 16.92
CA PHE A 289 13.74 4.36 17.98
C PHE A 289 15.25 4.49 17.78
N TRP A 290 15.77 4.19 16.58
CA TRP A 290 17.20 4.26 16.32
C TRP A 290 17.75 5.68 16.34
N LEU A 291 16.99 6.67 15.88
CA LEU A 291 17.39 8.06 15.98
C LEU A 291 17.61 8.47 17.45
N ARG A 292 16.69 8.09 18.33
CA ARG A 292 16.81 8.33 19.78
C ARG A 292 17.92 7.53 20.43
N ALA A 293 18.15 6.32 19.98
CA ALA A 293 19.18 5.43 20.52
C ALA A 293 20.58 5.68 19.92
N ALA A 294 20.72 6.63 18.98
CA ALA A 294 21.97 6.86 18.23
C ALA A 294 23.21 7.09 19.11
N HIS A 295 23.02 7.76 20.24
CA HIS A 295 24.12 8.08 21.19
C HIS A 295 24.26 7.07 22.33
N ILE A 296 23.45 5.99 22.35
CA ILE A 296 23.47 4.97 23.38
C ILE A 296 24.37 3.81 22.93
N PRO A 297 25.52 3.56 23.59
CA PRO A 297 26.40 2.47 23.18
C PRO A 297 25.73 1.11 23.44
N MET A 298 25.62 0.32 22.38
CA MET A 298 25.06 -1.03 22.40
C MET A 298 26.01 -2.01 21.72
N THR A 299 25.99 -3.26 22.18
CA THR A 299 26.72 -4.34 21.51
C THR A 299 26.02 -4.73 20.20
N GLU A 300 26.76 -5.27 19.25
CA GLU A 300 26.21 -5.80 18.00
C GLU A 300 25.06 -6.80 18.23
N ARG A 301 25.21 -7.65 19.26
CA ARG A 301 24.20 -8.62 19.67
C ARG A 301 22.91 -7.93 20.14
N GLN A 302 23.03 -6.88 20.97
CA GLN A 302 21.89 -6.09 21.43
C GLN A 302 21.17 -5.42 20.24
N THR A 303 21.93 -4.75 19.38
CA THR A 303 21.39 -4.07 18.19
C THR A 303 20.67 -5.04 17.26
N ARG A 304 21.29 -6.20 16.95
CA ARG A 304 20.68 -7.23 16.10
C ARG A 304 19.38 -7.76 16.70
N THR A 305 19.36 -8.03 18.00
CA THR A 305 18.17 -8.57 18.66
C THR A 305 17.06 -7.55 18.75
N LEU A 306 17.39 -6.28 19.06
CA LEU A 306 16.41 -5.20 19.05
C LEU A 306 15.80 -5.00 17.66
N ASN A 307 16.62 -5.06 16.60
CA ASN A 307 16.10 -4.99 15.22
C ASN A 307 15.07 -6.08 14.93
N LEU A 308 15.32 -7.32 15.38
CA LEU A 308 14.39 -8.42 15.19
C LEU A 308 13.01 -8.13 15.83
N PHE A 309 13.00 -7.58 17.04
CA PHE A 309 11.76 -7.22 17.73
C PHE A 309 11.10 -5.97 17.13
N LEU A 310 11.88 -5.00 16.66
CA LEU A 310 11.39 -3.82 15.96
C LEU A 310 10.77 -4.17 14.59
N ASP A 311 11.24 -5.25 13.96
CA ASP A 311 10.69 -5.79 12.72
C ASP A 311 9.45 -6.68 12.92
N GLY A 312 8.93 -6.75 14.16
CA GLY A 312 7.66 -7.43 14.46
C GLY A 312 7.80 -8.89 14.89
N TYR A 313 8.95 -9.31 15.40
CA TYR A 313 9.07 -10.65 15.97
C TYR A 313 8.13 -10.85 17.16
N GLU A 314 7.16 -11.75 17.01
CA GLU A 314 5.99 -11.90 17.91
C GLU A 314 6.28 -12.60 19.26
N ALA A 315 7.51 -12.69 19.71
CA ALA A 315 7.82 -13.27 21.00
C ALA A 315 8.04 -12.17 22.07
N LYS A 316 7.75 -12.47 23.33
CA LYS A 316 8.12 -11.58 24.45
C LYS A 316 9.62 -11.53 24.61
N ILE A 317 10.17 -10.36 24.92
CA ILE A 317 11.56 -10.22 25.33
C ILE A 317 11.69 -10.82 26.72
N THR A 318 12.36 -11.95 26.84
CA THR A 318 12.68 -12.65 28.08
C THR A 318 14.11 -13.17 28.00
N SER A 319 14.74 -13.45 29.14
CA SER A 319 16.09 -14.03 29.16
C SER A 319 16.17 -15.36 28.41
N LYS A 320 15.07 -16.14 28.39
CA LYS A 320 15.00 -17.38 27.62
C LYS A 320 15.03 -17.10 26.12
N ASN A 321 14.09 -16.28 25.64
CA ASN A 321 13.99 -15.99 24.20
C ASN A 321 15.23 -15.27 23.69
N TRP A 322 15.79 -14.34 24.47
CA TRP A 322 17.04 -13.65 24.16
C TRP A 322 18.23 -14.62 24.03
N SER A 323 18.33 -15.58 24.99
CA SER A 323 19.35 -16.63 24.98
C SER A 323 19.21 -17.52 23.75
N ASP A 324 17.99 -17.95 23.41
CA ASP A 324 17.70 -18.84 22.28
C ASP A 324 18.03 -18.15 20.94
N ILE A 325 17.60 -16.87 20.77
CA ILE A 325 17.89 -16.06 19.56
C ILE A 325 19.39 -15.87 19.35
N ASN A 326 20.13 -15.59 20.44
CA ASN A 326 21.54 -15.23 20.37
C ASN A 326 22.49 -16.40 20.61
N LYS A 327 21.98 -17.60 20.85
CA LYS A 327 22.79 -18.80 21.18
C LYS A 327 23.82 -18.51 22.29
N CYS A 328 23.38 -17.81 23.36
CA CYS A 328 24.21 -17.44 24.51
C CYS A 328 23.65 -18.02 25.81
N SER A 329 24.41 -17.96 26.91
CA SER A 329 23.92 -18.38 28.22
C SER A 329 22.81 -17.44 28.72
N ARG A 330 21.92 -17.95 29.60
CA ARG A 330 20.88 -17.13 30.25
C ARG A 330 21.47 -15.97 31.07
N ASP A 331 22.64 -16.17 31.69
CA ASP A 331 23.31 -15.11 32.43
C ASP A 331 23.81 -13.99 31.52
N THR A 332 24.26 -14.33 30.30
CA THR A 332 24.63 -13.35 29.29
C THR A 332 23.39 -12.59 28.80
N ALA A 333 22.30 -13.31 28.53
CA ALA A 333 21.03 -12.72 28.13
C ALA A 333 20.48 -11.76 29.21
N ASN A 334 20.53 -12.16 30.47
CA ASN A 334 20.13 -11.30 31.60
C ASN A 334 20.98 -10.02 31.67
N ARG A 335 22.31 -10.13 31.53
CA ARG A 335 23.18 -8.96 31.51
C ARG A 335 22.88 -8.01 30.37
N ASP A 336 22.67 -8.53 29.16
CA ASP A 336 22.30 -7.72 28.01
C ASP A 336 20.98 -6.97 28.24
N ILE A 337 19.96 -7.68 28.77
CA ILE A 337 18.64 -7.10 29.02
C ILE A 337 18.71 -6.04 30.11
N GLN A 338 19.40 -6.33 31.26
CA GLN A 338 19.53 -5.37 32.35
C GLN A 338 20.32 -4.13 31.92
N ASP A 339 21.36 -4.27 31.12
CA ASP A 339 22.07 -3.14 30.53
C ASP A 339 21.14 -2.26 29.68
N LEU A 340 20.29 -2.88 28.82
CA LEU A 340 19.30 -2.16 28.03
C LEU A 340 18.18 -1.51 28.86
N VAL A 341 17.78 -2.14 29.96
CA VAL A 341 16.83 -1.55 30.94
C VAL A 341 17.46 -0.34 31.62
N ASN A 342 18.70 -0.46 32.09
CA ASN A 342 19.44 0.65 32.74
C ASN A 342 19.67 1.83 31.78
N LYS A 343 19.83 1.56 30.49
CA LYS A 343 19.93 2.54 29.41
C LYS A 343 18.57 3.10 28.95
N GLY A 344 17.47 2.58 29.53
CA GLY A 344 16.11 2.99 29.16
C GLY A 344 15.65 2.57 27.77
N ILE A 345 16.34 1.62 27.16
CA ILE A 345 15.98 1.02 25.85
C ILE A 345 14.84 0.00 26.01
N LEU A 346 14.87 -0.75 27.11
CA LEU A 346 13.82 -1.69 27.50
C LEU A 346 13.16 -1.22 28.81
N CYS A 347 11.89 -1.61 28.99
CA CYS A 347 11.19 -1.48 30.27
C CYS A 347 10.61 -2.82 30.68
N GLU A 348 10.52 -3.07 31.98
CA GLU A 348 9.80 -4.25 32.48
C GLU A 348 8.31 -4.10 32.23
N ASP A 349 7.66 -5.15 31.74
CA ASP A 349 6.20 -5.16 31.51
C ASP A 349 5.44 -5.06 32.86
N ILE A 350 5.95 -5.78 33.88
CA ILE A 350 5.43 -5.78 35.25
C ILE A 350 6.64 -5.69 36.20
N PRO A 351 6.84 -4.58 36.90
CA PRO A 351 7.95 -4.42 37.82
C PRO A 351 7.95 -5.48 38.93
N GLY A 352 9.10 -6.12 39.14
CA GLY A 352 9.28 -7.11 40.20
C GLY A 352 8.63 -8.48 39.96
N ALA A 353 8.25 -8.80 38.75
CA ALA A 353 7.67 -10.11 38.40
C ALA A 353 8.70 -11.24 38.61
N LYS A 354 8.26 -12.41 39.15
CA LYS A 354 9.12 -13.60 39.32
C LYS A 354 9.71 -14.13 38.02
N ARG A 355 9.01 -13.88 36.90
CA ARG A 355 9.43 -14.21 35.52
C ARG A 355 9.29 -12.95 34.68
N PRO A 356 10.29 -12.05 34.70
CA PRO A 356 10.18 -10.79 34.03
C PRO A 356 10.12 -10.96 32.49
N SER A 357 9.27 -10.17 31.87
CA SER A 357 9.26 -9.90 30.46
C SER A 357 9.44 -8.41 30.25
N TYR A 358 9.95 -8.06 29.08
CA TYR A 358 10.34 -6.69 28.76
C TYR A 358 9.73 -6.27 27.44
N SER A 359 9.51 -4.97 27.30
CA SER A 359 9.07 -4.34 26.06
C SER A 359 10.06 -3.27 25.64
N ILE A 360 10.08 -2.98 24.34
CA ILE A 360 10.86 -1.86 23.81
C ILE A 360 10.26 -0.56 24.32
N ASN A 361 11.09 0.28 24.89
CA ASN A 361 10.69 1.60 25.32
C ASN A 361 10.71 2.58 24.14
N TYR A 362 9.55 2.88 23.59
CA TYR A 362 9.37 3.87 22.50
C TYR A 362 9.33 5.33 23.00
N GLY A 363 9.72 5.58 24.27
CA GLY A 363 9.82 6.94 24.79
C GLY A 363 8.54 7.49 25.41
N LYS A 364 7.74 6.63 26.01
CA LYS A 364 6.72 7.06 26.98
C LYS A 364 7.34 7.49 28.32
N ASP A 365 8.63 7.19 28.52
CA ASP A 365 9.39 7.56 29.70
C ASP A 365 10.05 8.93 29.50
N ASP A 366 9.99 9.80 30.51
CA ASP A 366 10.49 11.18 30.50
C ASP A 366 12.00 11.32 30.20
N ARG A 367 12.76 10.23 30.28
CA ARG A 367 14.18 10.17 29.95
C ARG A 367 14.50 10.35 28.47
N PHE A 368 13.50 10.27 27.59
CA PHE A 368 13.64 10.39 26.13
C PHE A 368 12.80 11.54 25.54
N LYS A 369 12.35 12.49 26.36
CA LYS A 369 11.74 13.70 25.82
C LYS A 369 12.76 14.40 24.92
N LEU A 370 12.34 14.80 23.72
CA LEU A 370 12.98 15.92 23.04
C LEU A 370 13.23 16.97 24.12
N GLN A 371 14.48 17.29 24.39
CA GLN A 371 14.82 18.35 25.36
C GLN A 371 14.44 19.70 24.72
N VAL A 372 13.15 19.87 24.56
CA VAL A 372 12.57 21.14 24.16
C VAL A 372 12.09 21.78 25.45
N THR A 373 12.65 22.88 25.78
CA THR A 373 12.24 23.71 26.93
C THR A 373 11.44 24.91 26.46
N ASP A 374 10.76 25.58 27.37
CA ASP A 374 10.04 26.84 27.10
C ASP A 374 9.00 26.77 25.97
N VAL A 375 8.28 25.63 25.89
CA VAL A 375 7.28 25.42 24.84
C VAL A 375 6.05 26.26 25.12
N ASN A 376 5.74 27.17 24.20
CA ASN A 376 4.59 28.07 24.30
C ASN A 376 3.89 28.18 22.96
N ILE A 377 2.61 28.58 23.00
CA ILE A 377 1.86 29.00 21.81
C ILE A 377 1.68 30.50 21.86
N ILE A 378 2.07 31.17 20.78
CA ILE A 378 1.86 32.61 20.63
C ILE A 378 0.97 32.86 19.39
N GLU A 379 0.14 33.91 19.50
CA GLU A 379 -0.62 34.41 18.36
C GLU A 379 -0.01 35.75 17.92
N GLN A 380 0.22 35.87 16.62
CA GLN A 380 0.69 37.09 16.00
C GLN A 380 -0.02 37.29 14.67
N ASP A 381 -0.68 38.43 14.50
CA ASP A 381 -1.42 38.81 13.29
C ASP A 381 -2.41 37.72 12.83
N GLY A 382 -3.14 37.08 13.77
CA GLY A 382 -4.11 36.02 13.51
C GLY A 382 -3.48 34.67 13.12
N THR A 383 -2.16 34.55 13.21
CA THR A 383 -1.41 33.31 12.96
C THR A 383 -0.87 32.76 14.28
N PHE A 384 -1.03 31.45 14.48
CA PHE A 384 -0.56 30.75 15.67
C PHE A 384 0.81 30.13 15.42
N TYR A 385 1.70 30.25 16.40
CA TYR A 385 3.05 29.69 16.37
C TYR A 385 3.32 28.90 17.63
N LEU A 386 3.94 27.73 17.47
CA LEU A 386 4.60 26.99 18.55
C LEU A 386 6.02 27.55 18.68
N THR A 387 6.36 28.03 19.85
CA THR A 387 7.70 28.47 20.20
C THR A 387 8.32 27.53 21.21
N ALA A 388 9.60 27.25 21.09
CA ALA A 388 10.32 26.36 21.99
C ALA A 388 11.82 26.67 21.95
N THR A 389 12.56 26.14 22.92
CA THR A 389 14.04 26.15 22.90
C THR A 389 14.54 24.72 22.71
N TYR A 390 15.37 24.51 21.69
CA TYR A 390 16.01 23.23 21.39
C TYR A 390 17.52 23.43 21.24
N GLN A 391 18.32 22.71 22.05
CA GLN A 391 19.78 22.85 22.09
C GLN A 391 20.22 24.33 22.23
N ASP A 392 19.62 25.05 23.14
CA ASP A 392 19.85 26.48 23.42
C ASP A 392 19.54 27.43 22.26
N ARG A 393 18.82 26.98 21.25
CA ARG A 393 18.36 27.79 20.14
C ARG A 393 16.85 27.97 20.18
N PRO A 394 16.35 29.22 20.05
CA PRO A 394 14.92 29.47 19.97
C PRO A 394 14.36 28.95 18.63
N ILE A 395 13.25 28.26 18.72
CA ILE A 395 12.51 27.71 17.58
C ILE A 395 11.13 28.34 17.51
N ARG A 396 10.67 28.58 16.30
CA ARG A 396 9.34 29.11 16.06
C ARG A 396 8.71 28.44 14.84
N GLU A 397 7.61 27.71 15.05
CA GLU A 397 6.89 26.99 14.00
C GLU A 397 5.45 27.43 13.90
N ARG A 398 4.96 27.59 12.67
CA ARG A 398 3.57 27.89 12.42
C ARG A 398 2.72 26.65 12.67
N ILE A 399 1.64 26.82 13.46
CA ILE A 399 0.70 25.72 13.76
C ILE A 399 -0.71 26.05 13.25
N LEU A 400 -1.53 25.00 13.09
CA LEU A 400 -2.93 25.18 12.73
C LEU A 400 -3.70 25.85 13.87
N LYS A 401 -4.56 26.80 13.56
CA LYS A 401 -5.45 27.47 14.52
C LYS A 401 -6.25 26.45 15.35
N LEU A 402 -6.77 25.40 14.68
CA LEU A 402 -7.53 24.33 15.34
C LEU A 402 -6.70 23.61 16.42
N ASP A 403 -5.42 23.36 16.17
CA ASP A 403 -4.55 22.68 17.13
C ASP A 403 -4.22 23.60 18.32
N ALA A 404 -4.03 24.90 18.09
CA ALA A 404 -3.87 25.89 19.13
C ALA A 404 -5.12 26.00 20.03
N GLU A 405 -6.30 26.04 19.42
CA GLU A 405 -7.57 26.07 20.15
C GLU A 405 -7.82 24.79 20.96
N ARG A 406 -7.51 23.61 20.39
CA ARG A 406 -7.63 22.32 21.10
C ARG A 406 -6.65 22.23 22.28
N PHE A 407 -5.44 22.72 22.09
CA PHE A 407 -4.48 22.82 23.19
C PHE A 407 -4.96 23.74 24.32
N SER A 408 -5.48 24.90 23.97
CA SER A 408 -6.02 25.87 24.95
C SER A 408 -7.20 25.33 25.74
N ARG A 409 -7.98 24.39 25.17
CA ARG A 409 -9.08 23.69 25.86
C ARG A 409 -8.64 22.46 26.65
N GLY A 410 -7.38 22.07 26.58
CA GLY A 410 -6.87 20.85 27.21
C GLY A 410 -7.17 19.56 26.43
N ASP A 411 -7.73 19.65 25.22
CA ASP A 411 -8.09 18.51 24.36
C ASP A 411 -6.86 17.91 23.62
N LEU A 412 -5.74 18.62 23.64
CA LEU A 412 -4.52 18.22 22.95
C LEU A 412 -3.31 18.43 23.88
N PRO A 413 -2.58 17.38 24.24
CA PRO A 413 -1.40 17.51 25.11
C PRO A 413 -0.21 18.14 24.38
N MET A 414 0.65 18.89 25.09
CA MET A 414 1.81 19.58 24.55
C MET A 414 2.75 18.65 23.75
N ASN A 415 2.98 17.45 24.23
CA ASN A 415 3.84 16.45 23.56
C ASN A 415 3.33 16.09 22.17
N HIS A 416 2.02 16.19 21.94
CA HIS A 416 1.44 15.94 20.60
C HIS A 416 1.76 17.10 19.64
N LEU A 417 1.68 18.34 20.13
CA LEU A 417 2.08 19.53 19.33
C LEU A 417 3.57 19.49 19.00
N VAL A 418 4.41 19.23 20.01
CA VAL A 418 5.86 19.07 19.82
C VAL A 418 6.15 17.97 18.81
N GLY A 419 5.55 16.80 18.95
CA GLY A 419 5.70 15.71 18.00
C GLY A 419 5.19 16.01 16.59
N LYS A 420 4.12 16.82 16.47
CA LYS A 420 3.54 17.16 15.16
C LYS A 420 4.31 18.23 14.41
N TYR A 421 4.84 19.23 15.12
CA TYR A 421 5.38 20.44 14.49
C TYR A 421 6.90 20.59 14.60
N LEU A 422 7.55 19.86 15.50
CA LEU A 422 9.00 19.98 15.72
C LEU A 422 9.81 18.73 15.32
N THR A 423 9.18 17.68 14.81
CA THR A 423 9.87 16.44 14.38
C THR A 423 10.88 16.68 13.26
N TYR A 424 10.63 17.63 12.35
CA TYR A 424 11.56 17.96 11.27
C TYR A 424 12.88 18.61 11.75
N LEU A 425 12.94 19.13 12.97
CA LEU A 425 14.18 19.66 13.54
C LEU A 425 15.19 18.55 13.83
N MET A 426 14.73 17.30 13.89
CA MET A 426 15.60 16.14 14.00
C MET A 426 16.29 15.83 12.66
N ASP A 427 15.62 16.14 11.52
CA ASP A 427 16.12 15.83 10.18
C ASP A 427 17.08 16.89 9.62
N ASN A 428 17.09 18.10 10.20
CA ASN A 428 17.87 19.24 9.68
C ASN A 428 19.08 19.61 10.54
N ASN A 429 19.75 18.66 11.20
CA ASN A 429 20.97 18.95 11.94
C ASN A 429 22.22 18.76 11.05
N PRO A 430 22.83 19.84 10.48
CA PRO A 430 23.95 19.74 9.56
C PRO A 430 25.32 19.50 10.26
N THR A 431 25.31 19.00 11.50
CA THR A 431 26.53 18.76 12.28
C THR A 431 26.73 17.27 12.59
N MET A 432 26.54 16.39 11.61
CA MET A 432 27.16 15.08 11.58
C MET A 432 27.63 14.78 10.16
N ALA A 433 28.69 15.44 9.73
CA ALA A 433 29.60 14.98 8.71
C ALA A 433 30.80 14.34 9.42
#